data_3611388a6135cc62d4476f3b740e49c3
#
_entry.id   3611388a6135cc62d4476f3b740e49c3
#
_cell.length_a   1.000
_cell.length_b   1.000
_cell.length_c   1.000
_cell.angle_alpha   90.00
_cell.angle_beta   90.00
_cell.angle_gamma   90.00
#
_symmetry.space_group_name_H-M   'P 1'
#
loop_
_entity.id
_entity.type
_entity.pdbx_description
1 polymer ?
#
loop_
_entity_poly.entity_id
_entity_poly.type
_entity_poly.pdbx_seq_one_letter_code
_entity_poly.pdbx_strand_id
1 'polypeptide(L)'
;MSQKIPLLTLTAIATAILAAERFTTAAGAYPAAAANAFGVTNTNAAIGDRVAVDVIGTTVVTAGAPITAGAYLQVGADGKAVPRVAGVTVAQALQAASADGDRIEVLLISNGATG
;
A
#
# COMPACT_ATOMS: atom_id res chain seq x y z
N MET A 1 -3.93 17.16 6.06
CA MET A 1 -4.98 16.21 6.40
C MET A 1 -5.09 15.13 5.34
N SER A 2 -5.11 13.90 5.77
CA SER A 2 -5.19 12.78 4.83
C SER A 2 -6.61 12.58 4.35
N GLN A 3 -6.77 12.36 3.05
CA GLN A 3 -8.03 12.00 2.43
C GLN A 3 -7.92 10.63 1.79
N LYS A 4 -9.06 10.03 1.51
CA LYS A 4 -9.15 8.73 0.91
C LYS A 4 -10.30 8.73 -0.08
N ILE A 5 -9.96 8.69 -1.37
CA ILE A 5 -10.94 8.71 -2.45
C ILE A 5 -10.73 7.49 -3.34
N PRO A 6 -11.09 6.29 -2.85
CA PRO A 6 -10.96 5.11 -3.67
C PRO A 6 -12.01 5.08 -4.77
N LEU A 7 -11.58 4.77 -5.98
CA LEU A 7 -12.48 4.61 -7.13
C LEU A 7 -12.89 3.16 -7.33
N LEU A 8 -12.12 2.22 -6.81
CA LEU A 8 -12.43 0.80 -6.88
C LEU A 8 -11.87 0.10 -5.65
N THR A 9 -12.74 -0.60 -4.93
CA THR A 9 -12.36 -1.41 -3.77
C THR A 9 -12.80 -2.83 -4.07
N LEU A 10 -11.86 -3.77 -3.98
CA LEU A 10 -12.09 -5.18 -4.18
C LEU A 10 -11.90 -5.93 -2.87
N THR A 11 -12.37 -7.18 -2.84
CA THR A 11 -12.26 -8.03 -1.66
C THR A 11 -11.21 -9.10 -1.91
N ALA A 12 -10.26 -9.22 -0.99
CA ALA A 12 -9.31 -10.33 -0.95
C ALA A 12 -9.58 -11.18 0.29
N ILE A 13 -9.09 -12.42 0.30
CA ILE A 13 -9.15 -13.28 1.47
C ILE A 13 -7.73 -13.32 2.04
N ALA A 14 -7.58 -12.90 3.29
CA ALA A 14 -6.28 -12.86 3.95
C ALA A 14 -5.70 -14.26 4.12
N THR A 15 -4.48 -14.47 3.67
CA THR A 15 -3.73 -15.72 3.88
C THR A 15 -2.65 -15.55 4.93
N ALA A 16 -2.53 -14.34 5.48
CA ALA A 16 -1.65 -14.00 6.58
C ALA A 16 -2.33 -12.94 7.43
N ILE A 17 -1.79 -12.65 8.61
CA ILE A 17 -2.31 -11.56 9.43
C ILE A 17 -1.91 -10.25 8.77
N LEU A 18 -2.90 -9.41 8.46
CA LEU A 18 -2.68 -8.13 7.77
C LEU A 18 -3.08 -6.98 8.69
N ALA A 19 -2.25 -5.95 8.74
CA ALA A 19 -2.61 -4.68 9.36
C ALA A 19 -3.31 -3.80 8.32
N ALA A 20 -4.12 -2.86 8.78
CA ALA A 20 -4.78 -1.89 7.93
C ALA A 20 -3.75 -0.94 7.30
N GLU A 21 -4.13 -0.40 6.14
CA GLU A 21 -3.36 0.65 5.46
C GLU A 21 -1.95 0.17 5.08
N ARG A 22 -1.87 -1.05 4.55
CA ARG A 22 -0.66 -1.67 4.05
C ARG A 22 -0.88 -2.19 2.64
N PHE A 23 0.18 -2.22 1.84
CA PHE A 23 0.12 -2.90 0.55
C PHE A 23 -0.12 -4.39 0.73
N THR A 24 -0.88 -4.96 -0.18
CA THR A 24 -1.19 -6.39 -0.19
C THR A 24 -1.15 -6.94 -1.61
N THR A 25 -0.96 -8.26 -1.73
CA THR A 25 -1.14 -8.96 -2.99
C THR A 25 -2.60 -9.37 -3.16
N ALA A 26 -2.98 -9.78 -4.37
CA ALA A 26 -4.31 -10.32 -4.61
C ALA A 26 -4.57 -11.62 -3.84
N ALA A 27 -3.52 -12.30 -3.41
CA ALA A 27 -3.62 -13.50 -2.59
C ALA A 27 -3.84 -13.21 -1.10
N GLY A 28 -3.88 -11.95 -0.69
CA GLY A 28 -4.16 -11.59 0.70
C GLY A 28 -2.96 -11.66 1.62
N ALA A 29 -1.77 -11.43 1.12
CA ALA A 29 -0.53 -11.41 1.91
C ALA A 29 0.26 -10.14 1.60
N TYR A 30 1.21 -9.78 2.47
CA TYR A 30 2.10 -8.67 2.16
C TYR A 30 2.97 -9.02 0.96
N PRO A 31 3.16 -8.08 0.00
CA PRO A 31 4.10 -8.30 -1.09
C PRO A 31 5.53 -8.36 -0.54
N ALA A 32 6.40 -9.06 -1.26
CA ALA A 32 7.83 -8.96 -0.98
C ALA A 32 8.30 -7.52 -1.19
N ALA A 33 9.37 -7.13 -0.49
CA ALA A 33 9.93 -5.78 -0.65
C ALA A 33 10.28 -5.54 -2.11
N ALA A 34 9.95 -4.36 -2.62
CA ALA A 34 10.16 -3.92 -4.00
C ALA A 34 9.32 -4.67 -5.06
N ALA A 35 8.43 -5.59 -4.65
CA ALA A 35 7.55 -6.29 -5.57
C ALA A 35 6.32 -5.44 -5.91
N ASN A 36 5.54 -5.92 -6.88
CA ASN A 36 4.28 -5.29 -7.24
C ASN A 36 3.23 -5.49 -6.14
N ALA A 37 2.26 -4.61 -6.07
CA ALA A 37 1.15 -4.70 -5.13
C ALA A 37 -0.19 -4.70 -5.86
N PHE A 38 -1.17 -5.40 -5.30
CA PHE A 38 -2.55 -5.39 -5.80
C PHE A 38 -3.28 -4.12 -5.36
N GLY A 39 -3.08 -3.70 -4.12
CA GLY A 39 -3.71 -2.52 -3.56
C GLY A 39 -3.33 -2.34 -2.09
N VAL A 40 -4.14 -1.55 -1.38
CA VAL A 40 -3.91 -1.21 0.03
C VAL A 40 -5.10 -1.68 0.86
N THR A 41 -4.83 -2.37 1.96
CA THR A 41 -5.87 -2.86 2.87
C THR A 41 -6.56 -1.71 3.59
N ASN A 42 -7.88 -1.84 3.79
CA ASN A 42 -8.67 -0.86 4.54
C ASN A 42 -8.76 -1.18 6.03
N THR A 43 -8.65 -2.45 6.40
CA THR A 43 -8.86 -2.90 7.77
C THR A 43 -7.82 -3.96 8.13
N ASN A 44 -7.67 -4.21 9.42
CA ASN A 44 -6.94 -5.37 9.90
C ASN A 44 -7.68 -6.66 9.50
N ALA A 45 -6.92 -7.72 9.25
CA ALA A 45 -7.50 -9.01 8.91
C ALA A 45 -6.69 -10.14 9.53
N ALA A 46 -7.37 -11.16 10.03
CA ALA A 46 -6.75 -12.42 10.43
C ALA A 46 -6.81 -13.40 9.25
N ILE A 47 -6.07 -14.50 9.34
CA ILE A 47 -6.06 -15.52 8.27
C ILE A 47 -7.50 -16.02 8.04
N GLY A 48 -7.93 -16.02 6.79
CA GLY A 48 -9.26 -16.44 6.38
C GLY A 48 -10.29 -15.33 6.32
N ASP A 49 -10.00 -14.15 6.87
CA ASP A 49 -10.92 -13.02 6.84
C ASP A 49 -10.99 -12.42 5.43
N ARG A 50 -12.14 -11.87 5.10
CA ARG A 50 -12.28 -11.01 3.93
C ARG A 50 -11.80 -9.62 4.27
N VAL A 51 -10.99 -9.04 3.40
CA VAL A 51 -10.44 -7.70 3.59
C VAL A 51 -10.73 -6.85 2.36
N ALA A 52 -11.21 -5.62 2.59
CA ALA A 52 -11.41 -4.65 1.53
C ALA A 52 -10.06 -4.07 1.14
N VAL A 53 -9.80 -4.00 -0.17
CA VAL A 53 -8.53 -3.54 -0.73
C VAL A 53 -8.81 -2.43 -1.73
N ASP A 54 -8.28 -1.24 -1.49
CA ASP A 54 -8.37 -0.14 -2.43
C ASP A 54 -7.35 -0.36 -3.53
N VAL A 55 -7.81 -0.40 -4.79
CA VAL A 55 -6.95 -0.74 -5.93
C VAL A 55 -6.79 0.40 -6.93
N ILE A 56 -7.72 1.34 -6.98
CA ILE A 56 -7.68 2.51 -7.87
C ILE A 56 -8.12 3.74 -7.09
N GLY A 57 -7.49 4.87 -7.36
CA GLY A 57 -7.80 6.15 -6.72
C GLY A 57 -6.76 6.52 -5.69
N THR A 58 -7.17 7.26 -4.67
CA THR A 58 -6.30 7.62 -3.56
C THR A 58 -6.67 6.85 -2.31
N THR A 59 -5.69 6.55 -1.49
CA THR A 59 -5.91 5.87 -0.22
C THR A 59 -4.83 6.29 0.77
N VAL A 60 -4.97 5.85 2.01
CA VAL A 60 -3.98 6.10 3.06
C VAL A 60 -3.14 4.84 3.23
N VAL A 61 -1.82 5.00 3.28
CA VAL A 61 -0.89 3.89 3.50
C VAL A 61 0.09 4.25 4.61
N THR A 62 0.55 3.24 5.34
CA THR A 62 1.55 3.41 6.38
C THR A 62 2.93 3.52 5.74
N ALA A 63 3.66 4.58 6.07
CA ALA A 63 5.04 4.77 5.61
C ALA A 63 6.00 3.93 6.43
N GLY A 64 7.00 3.36 5.76
CA GLY A 64 8.08 2.61 6.41
C GLY A 64 9.38 3.38 6.53
N ALA A 65 9.42 4.63 6.07
CA ALA A 65 10.60 5.49 6.08
C ALA A 65 10.16 6.93 5.83
N PRO A 66 11.01 7.93 6.03
CA PRO A 66 10.70 9.30 5.63
C PRO A 66 10.44 9.38 4.12
N ILE A 67 9.39 10.12 3.74
CA ILE A 67 8.95 10.25 2.36
C ILE A 67 8.72 11.73 2.07
N THR A 68 9.19 12.18 0.90
CA THR A 68 8.93 13.53 0.41
C THR A 68 7.62 13.53 -0.38
N ALA A 69 6.80 14.56 -0.22
CA ALA A 69 5.57 14.71 -1.01
C ALA A 69 5.92 14.71 -2.50
N GLY A 70 5.15 13.96 -3.29
CA GLY A 70 5.38 13.79 -4.73
C GLY A 70 6.31 12.62 -5.07
N ALA A 71 6.96 11.99 -4.11
CA ALA A 71 7.85 10.88 -4.37
C ALA A 71 7.09 9.64 -4.85
N TYR A 72 7.69 8.89 -5.76
CA TYR A 72 7.19 7.57 -6.15
C TYR A 72 7.58 6.55 -5.09
N LEU A 73 6.72 5.57 -4.87
CA LEU A 73 6.83 4.64 -3.76
C LEU A 73 6.92 3.20 -4.24
N GLN A 74 7.64 2.39 -3.48
CA GLN A 74 7.67 0.94 -3.63
C GLN A 74 7.25 0.28 -2.32
N VAL A 75 7.01 -1.03 -2.38
CA VAL A 75 6.69 -1.82 -1.18
C VAL A 75 7.95 -2.00 -0.35
N GLY A 76 7.83 -1.70 0.93
CA GLY A 76 8.88 -1.99 1.92
C GLY A 76 8.50 -3.19 2.79
N ALA A 77 9.12 -3.29 3.96
CA ALA A 77 8.84 -4.38 4.89
C ALA A 77 7.39 -4.31 5.38
N ASP A 78 6.75 -5.46 5.54
CA ASP A 78 5.40 -5.61 6.09
C ASP A 78 4.34 -4.79 5.32
N GLY A 79 4.52 -4.62 4.02
CA GLY A 79 3.57 -3.90 3.19
C GLY A 79 3.56 -2.39 3.37
N LYS A 80 4.52 -1.82 4.07
CA LYS A 80 4.65 -0.37 4.23
C LYS A 80 5.18 0.27 2.96
N ALA A 81 4.92 1.57 2.79
CA ALA A 81 5.42 2.34 1.65
C ALA A 81 6.77 2.96 1.98
N VAL A 82 7.71 2.84 1.06
CA VAL A 82 9.03 3.49 1.17
C VAL A 82 9.35 4.18 -0.15
N PRO A 83 10.27 5.17 -0.15
CA PRO A 83 10.66 5.80 -1.41
C PRO A 83 11.19 4.77 -2.39
N ARG A 84 10.80 4.90 -3.66
CA ARG A 84 11.24 3.98 -4.70
C ARG A 84 12.74 4.14 -4.95
N VAL A 85 13.44 3.00 -4.98
CA VAL A 85 14.86 2.95 -5.37
C VAL A 85 14.99 2.20 -6.69
N ALA A 86 14.70 0.91 -6.69
CA ALA A 86 14.79 0.07 -7.88
C ALA A 86 13.60 -0.87 -8.03
N GLY A 87 12.65 -0.82 -7.10
CA GLY A 87 11.48 -1.69 -7.11
C GLY A 87 10.38 -1.20 -8.06
N VAL A 88 9.28 -1.93 -8.07
CA VAL A 88 8.10 -1.57 -8.84
C VAL A 88 7.44 -0.34 -8.21
N THR A 89 7.13 0.67 -9.01
CA THR A 89 6.37 1.83 -8.54
C THR A 89 4.92 1.41 -8.34
N VAL A 90 4.43 1.54 -7.10
CA VAL A 90 3.06 1.12 -6.74
C VAL A 90 2.18 2.29 -6.34
N ALA A 91 2.76 3.43 -6.03
CA ALA A 91 2.01 4.63 -5.65
C ALA A 91 2.87 5.89 -5.76
N GLN A 92 2.22 7.04 -5.68
CA GLN A 92 2.89 8.33 -5.57
C GLN A 92 2.40 9.02 -4.29
N ALA A 93 3.32 9.54 -3.50
CA ALA A 93 2.97 10.23 -2.26
C ALA A 93 2.32 11.58 -2.55
N LEU A 94 1.18 11.83 -1.94
CA LEU A 94 0.50 13.13 -1.98
C LEU A 94 0.80 13.96 -0.75
N GLN A 95 1.36 13.34 0.28
CA GLN A 95 1.78 13.98 1.53
C GLN A 95 3.16 13.50 1.91
N ALA A 96 3.85 14.26 2.73
CA ALA A 96 5.15 13.86 3.28
C ALA A 96 4.97 12.97 4.51
N ALA A 97 5.88 12.03 4.71
CA ALA A 97 6.03 11.29 5.96
C ALA A 97 7.35 11.66 6.60
N SER A 98 7.35 11.91 7.90
CA SER A 98 8.57 12.27 8.61
C SER A 98 9.27 11.06 9.22
N ALA A 99 8.57 9.95 9.44
CA ALA A 99 9.12 8.77 10.09
C ALA A 99 8.36 7.51 9.73
N ASP A 100 8.97 6.36 10.04
CA ASP A 100 8.30 5.07 9.98
C ASP A 100 7.04 5.07 10.85
N GLY A 101 5.96 4.56 10.31
CA GLY A 101 4.67 4.49 11.00
C GLY A 101 3.73 5.63 10.67
N ASP A 102 4.18 6.69 10.04
CA ASP A 102 3.31 7.78 9.61
C ASP A 102 2.34 7.28 8.55
N ARG A 103 1.13 7.83 8.54
CA ARG A 103 0.11 7.51 7.54
C ARG A 103 -0.04 8.68 6.60
N ILE A 104 0.03 8.41 5.31
CA ILE A 104 -0.03 9.44 4.28
C ILE A 104 -1.00 9.04 3.18
N GLU A 105 -1.58 10.05 2.55
CA GLU A 105 -2.38 9.85 1.35
C GLU A 105 -1.47 9.61 0.15
N VAL A 106 -1.83 8.62 -0.66
CA VAL A 106 -1.09 8.27 -1.87
C VAL A 106 -2.06 8.08 -3.04
N LEU A 107 -1.57 8.33 -4.24
CA LEU A 107 -2.25 7.97 -5.48
C LEU A 107 -1.76 6.59 -5.90
N LEU A 108 -2.69 5.65 -6.00
CA LEU A 108 -2.36 4.29 -6.40
C LEU A 108 -2.01 4.23 -7.88
N ILE A 109 -0.95 3.49 -8.21
CA ILE A 109 -0.48 3.29 -9.58
C ILE A 109 -0.58 1.81 -9.88
N SER A 110 -1.46 1.46 -10.82
CA SER A 110 -1.56 0.10 -11.30
C SER A 110 -0.39 -0.19 -12.22
N ASN A 111 0.36 -1.25 -11.92
CA ASN A 111 1.56 -1.60 -12.68
C ASN A 111 1.53 -3.10 -12.97
N GLY A 112 1.61 -3.47 -14.25
CA GLY A 112 1.63 -4.86 -14.66
C GLY A 112 2.99 -5.54 -14.55
N ALA A 113 4.02 -4.81 -14.10
CA ALA A 113 5.35 -5.40 -13.98
C ALA A 113 5.40 -6.40 -12.81
N THR A 114 6.20 -7.44 -12.97
CA THR A 114 6.51 -8.37 -11.88
C THR A 114 7.84 -7.95 -11.29
N GLY A 115 7.80 -7.64 -10.01
CA GLY A 115 8.98 -7.15 -9.29
C GLY A 115 9.94 -8.25 -8.91
#